data_e90ac2f5d376f0321170ecf6dbd4402f
#
_entry.id   e90ac2f5d376f0321170ecf6dbd4402f
#
_cell.length_a   1.000
_cell.length_b   1.000
_cell.length_c   1.000
_cell.angle_alpha   90.00
_cell.angle_beta   90.00
_cell.angle_gamma   90.00
#
_symmetry.space_group_name_H-M   'P 1'
#
loop_
_entity.id
_entity.type
_entity.pdbx_description
1 polymer ?
#
loop_
_entity_poly.entity_id
_entity_poly.type
_entity_poly.pdbx_seq_one_letter_code
_entity_poly.pdbx_strand_id
1 'polypeptide(L)'
;KFALGMLITAAGFGLMIIASKNILTNETGLASPLWLVGSLLLLTLGELALSPVGLSSMTKLAPKGMQGQMMGLFFASVAMGNLVAAFFGGHVSADKIEGLPALFTTMTVFLVVTAVILLLLAKPISTMLKNSEQADHVS
;
A
#
# COMPACT_ATOMS: atom_id res chain seq x y z
N LYS A 1 11.57 5.96 -0.51
CA LYS A 1 10.36 6.81 -0.48
C LYS A 1 9.08 5.98 -0.64
N PHE A 2 9.02 5.03 -1.60
CA PHE A 2 7.87 4.15 -1.80
C PHE A 2 7.54 3.31 -0.56
N ALA A 3 8.55 2.69 0.05
CA ALA A 3 8.37 1.91 1.28
C ALA A 3 7.86 2.74 2.47
N LEU A 4 8.21 4.03 2.55
CA LEU A 4 7.65 4.95 3.55
C LEU A 4 6.13 5.12 3.37
N GLY A 5 5.65 5.31 2.15
CA GLY A 5 4.21 5.37 1.86
C GLY A 5 3.49 4.09 2.28
N MET A 6 4.06 2.92 1.99
CA MET A 6 3.50 1.63 2.43
C MET A 6 3.47 1.48 3.95
N LEU A 7 4.48 1.97 4.67
CA LEU A 7 4.49 1.95 6.13
C LEU A 7 3.42 2.86 6.73
N ILE A 8 3.19 4.04 6.13
CA ILE A 8 2.11 4.95 6.54
C ILE A 8 0.75 4.29 6.33
N THR A 9 0.55 3.64 5.18
CA THR A 9 -0.68 2.86 4.89
C THR A 9 -0.86 1.71 5.88
N ALA A 10 0.21 0.97 6.19
CA ALA A 10 0.19 -0.10 7.19
C ALA A 10 -0.16 0.42 8.59
N ALA A 11 0.32 1.62 8.96
CA ALA A 11 -0.05 2.27 10.22
C ALA A 11 -1.55 2.63 10.25
N GLY A 12 -2.13 3.07 9.12
CA GLY A 12 -3.57 3.32 8.99
C GLY A 12 -4.40 2.06 9.26
N PHE A 13 -4.02 0.92 8.67
CA PHE A 13 -4.66 -0.37 8.98
C PHE A 13 -4.41 -0.84 10.40
N GLY A 14 -3.23 -0.54 10.97
CA GLY A 14 -2.91 -0.81 12.39
C GLY A 14 -3.86 -0.09 13.34
N LEU A 15 -4.21 1.17 13.06
CA LEU A 15 -5.23 1.89 13.82
C LEU A 15 -6.60 1.22 13.76
N MET A 16 -6.97 0.67 12.58
CA MET A 16 -8.23 -0.07 12.44
C MET A 16 -8.25 -1.38 13.25
N ILE A 17 -7.10 -2.05 13.42
CA ILE A 17 -7.00 -3.22 14.30
C ILE A 17 -7.30 -2.82 15.75
N ILE A 18 -6.73 -1.71 16.22
CA ILE A 18 -6.96 -1.21 17.58
C ILE A 18 -8.42 -0.81 17.75
N ALA A 19 -8.99 -0.10 16.77
CA ALA A 19 -10.39 0.29 16.79
C ALA A 19 -11.33 -0.91 16.84
N SER A 20 -11.09 -1.94 16.03
CA SER A 20 -11.92 -3.15 16.00
C SER A 20 -11.82 -3.96 17.28
N LYS A 21 -10.64 -4.02 17.92
CA LYS A 21 -10.49 -4.65 19.24
C LYS A 21 -11.23 -3.87 20.32
N ASN A 22 -11.19 -2.54 20.28
CA ASN A 22 -11.95 -1.70 21.23
C ASN A 22 -13.47 -1.89 21.10
N ILE A 23 -13.99 -2.10 19.88
CA ILE A 23 -15.42 -2.43 19.68
C ILE A 23 -15.79 -3.73 20.37
N LEU A 24 -14.94 -4.75 20.26
CA LEU A 24 -15.18 -6.06 20.86
C LEU A 24 -15.07 -6.05 22.40
N THR A 25 -14.28 -5.11 22.96
CA THR A 25 -14.03 -5.02 24.40
C THR A 25 -15.03 -4.11 25.12
N ASN A 26 -15.65 -3.17 24.39
CA ASN A 26 -16.62 -2.23 24.95
C ASN A 26 -18.05 -2.82 24.88
N GLU A 27 -18.75 -2.79 25.98
CA GLU A 27 -20.16 -3.25 26.11
C GLU A 27 -21.13 -2.50 25.16
N THR A 28 -20.75 -1.30 24.72
CA THR A 28 -21.55 -0.47 23.80
C THR A 28 -21.44 -0.88 22.33
N GLY A 29 -20.46 -1.73 21.95
CA GLY A 29 -20.25 -2.17 20.57
C GLY A 29 -19.97 -1.05 19.56
N LEU A 30 -19.73 0.17 20.02
CA LEU A 30 -19.52 1.36 19.20
C LEU A 30 -18.08 1.86 19.30
N ALA A 31 -17.42 2.03 18.14
CA ALA A 31 -16.16 2.75 18.07
C ALA A 31 -16.41 4.24 17.82
N SER A 32 -15.58 5.09 18.43
CA SER A 32 -15.62 6.52 18.11
C SER A 32 -15.34 6.76 16.62
N PRO A 33 -16.11 7.60 15.93
CA PRO A 33 -15.86 7.95 14.53
C PRO A 33 -14.46 8.53 14.29
N LEU A 34 -13.79 9.04 15.32
CA LEU A 34 -12.43 9.56 15.23
C LEU A 34 -11.40 8.50 14.82
N TRP A 35 -11.59 7.24 15.20
CA TRP A 35 -10.73 6.15 14.76
C TRP A 35 -10.82 5.92 13.26
N LEU A 36 -12.03 6.00 12.71
CA LEU A 36 -12.27 5.89 11.28
C LEU A 36 -11.64 7.04 10.52
N VAL A 37 -11.86 8.28 10.98
CA VAL A 37 -11.29 9.48 10.37
C VAL A 37 -9.76 9.44 10.42
N GLY A 38 -9.17 9.07 11.55
CA GLY A 38 -7.72 8.96 11.71
C GLY A 38 -7.11 7.90 10.78
N SER A 39 -7.73 6.73 10.67
CA SER A 39 -7.25 5.68 9.77
C SER A 39 -7.38 6.06 8.30
N LEU A 40 -8.52 6.65 7.88
CA LEU A 40 -8.72 7.14 6.52
C LEU A 40 -7.70 8.22 6.16
N LEU A 41 -7.39 9.12 7.08
CA LEU A 41 -6.38 10.16 6.86
C LEU A 41 -5.00 9.55 6.62
N LEU A 42 -4.58 8.58 7.43
CA LEU A 42 -3.32 7.88 7.23
C LEU A 42 -3.30 7.07 5.92
N LEU A 43 -4.39 6.40 5.57
CA LEU A 43 -4.52 5.68 4.30
C LEU A 43 -4.37 6.65 3.11
N THR A 44 -5.06 7.77 3.14
CA THR A 44 -4.99 8.81 2.09
C THR A 44 -3.58 9.40 1.98
N LEU A 45 -2.92 9.69 3.09
CA LEU A 45 -1.52 10.16 3.09
C LEU A 45 -0.57 9.10 2.51
N GLY A 46 -0.79 7.84 2.84
CA GLY A 46 -0.03 6.72 2.27
C GLY A 46 -0.20 6.64 0.75
N GLU A 47 -1.43 6.72 0.25
CA GLU A 47 -1.74 6.73 -1.18
C GLU A 47 -1.13 7.93 -1.91
N LEU A 48 -1.25 9.14 -1.34
CA LEU A 48 -0.63 10.34 -1.89
C LEU A 48 0.90 10.25 -1.95
N ALA A 49 1.51 9.53 -1.03
CA ALA A 49 2.95 9.29 -1.06
C ALA A 49 3.35 8.22 -2.08
N LEU A 50 2.51 7.19 -2.27
CA LEU A 50 2.78 6.05 -3.16
C LEU A 50 2.57 6.39 -4.63
N SER A 51 1.47 7.05 -4.97
CA SER A 51 1.04 7.27 -6.36
C SER A 51 2.05 8.06 -7.19
N PRO A 52 2.54 9.25 -6.78
CA PRO A 52 3.49 10.00 -7.60
C PRO A 52 4.86 9.34 -7.65
N VAL A 53 5.28 8.63 -6.59
CA VAL A 53 6.57 7.91 -6.58
C VAL A 53 6.50 6.69 -7.49
N GLY A 54 5.39 5.93 -7.46
CA GLY A 54 5.18 4.78 -8.33
C GLY A 54 5.18 5.20 -9.81
N LEU A 55 4.40 6.22 -10.15
CA LEU A 55 4.30 6.74 -11.52
C LEU A 55 5.63 7.29 -12.04
N SER A 56 6.32 8.09 -11.23
CA SER A 56 7.66 8.62 -11.57
C SER A 56 8.70 7.51 -11.74
N SER A 57 8.63 6.45 -10.95
CA SER A 57 9.54 5.32 -11.08
C SER A 57 9.31 4.56 -12.38
N MET A 58 8.06 4.33 -12.76
CA MET A 58 7.72 3.64 -14.02
C MET A 58 8.16 4.42 -15.24
N THR A 59 7.99 5.76 -15.24
CA THR A 59 8.45 6.60 -16.36
C THR A 59 9.96 6.66 -16.48
N LYS A 60 10.69 6.68 -15.37
CA LYS A 60 12.16 6.71 -15.37
C LYS A 60 12.81 5.38 -15.74
N LEU A 61 12.19 4.26 -15.37
CA LEU A 61 12.67 2.91 -15.67
C LEU A 61 12.26 2.45 -17.07
N ALA A 62 11.35 3.16 -17.74
CA ALA A 62 10.87 2.80 -19.06
C ALA A 62 11.96 3.04 -20.12
N PRO A 63 12.20 2.08 -21.03
CA PRO A 63 13.03 2.31 -22.22
C PRO A 63 12.47 3.46 -23.05
N LYS A 64 13.36 4.13 -23.79
CA LYS A 64 12.96 5.24 -24.69
C LYS A 64 11.86 4.79 -25.65
N GLY A 65 10.71 5.47 -25.65
CA GLY A 65 9.55 5.16 -26.49
C GLY A 65 8.50 4.22 -25.88
N MET A 66 8.77 3.56 -24.74
CA MET A 66 7.83 2.63 -24.09
C MET A 66 7.19 3.19 -22.79
N GLN A 67 7.35 4.49 -22.54
CA GLN A 67 6.86 5.13 -21.31
C GLN A 67 5.34 4.96 -21.13
N GLY A 68 4.56 5.09 -22.22
CA GLY A 68 3.11 4.91 -22.19
C GLY A 68 2.69 3.48 -21.84
N GLN A 69 3.42 2.48 -22.35
CA GLN A 69 3.15 1.07 -22.03
C GLN A 69 3.45 0.76 -20.55
N MET A 70 4.52 1.30 -19.99
CA MET A 70 4.87 1.13 -18.58
C MET A 70 3.86 1.82 -17.66
N MET A 71 3.34 2.98 -18.04
CA MET A 71 2.24 3.62 -17.33
C MET A 71 0.95 2.79 -17.40
N GLY A 72 0.63 2.25 -18.58
CA GLY A 72 -0.51 1.34 -18.74
C GLY A 72 -0.39 0.10 -17.84
N LEU A 73 0.79 -0.50 -17.77
CA LEU A 73 1.06 -1.64 -16.89
C LEU A 73 0.90 -1.27 -15.40
N PHE A 74 1.35 -0.08 -15.01
CA PHE A 74 1.15 0.42 -13.65
C PHE A 74 -0.33 0.53 -13.29
N PHE A 75 -1.14 1.17 -14.14
CA PHE A 75 -2.59 1.28 -13.91
C PHE A 75 -3.30 -0.07 -13.96
N ALA A 76 -2.88 -0.99 -14.83
CA ALA A 76 -3.40 -2.35 -14.85
C ALA A 76 -3.12 -3.08 -13.53
N SER A 77 -1.93 -2.91 -12.97
CA SER A 77 -1.57 -3.48 -11.66
C SER A 77 -2.43 -2.91 -10.53
N VAL A 78 -2.70 -1.60 -10.55
CA VAL A 78 -3.60 -0.94 -9.58
C VAL A 78 -5.03 -1.47 -9.72
N ALA A 79 -5.52 -1.61 -10.95
CA ALA A 79 -6.85 -2.17 -11.21
C ALA A 79 -6.99 -3.61 -10.72
N MET A 80 -5.98 -4.45 -10.95
CA MET A 80 -5.95 -5.83 -10.42
C MET A 80 -5.90 -5.84 -8.88
N GLY A 81 -5.12 -4.96 -8.27
CA GLY A 81 -5.08 -4.80 -6.81
C GLY A 81 -6.45 -4.44 -6.23
N ASN A 82 -7.16 -3.52 -6.86
CA ASN A 82 -8.52 -3.14 -6.45
C ASN A 82 -9.52 -4.29 -6.62
N LEU A 83 -9.39 -5.09 -7.69
CA LEU A 83 -10.23 -6.27 -7.90
C LEU A 83 -10.03 -7.31 -6.78
N VAL A 84 -8.77 -7.59 -6.43
CA VAL A 84 -8.43 -8.50 -5.34
C VAL A 84 -8.96 -7.96 -4.01
N ALA A 85 -8.79 -6.66 -3.74
CA ALA A 85 -9.31 -6.02 -2.54
C ALA A 85 -10.85 -6.11 -2.45
N ALA A 86 -11.56 -5.89 -3.57
CA ALA A 86 -13.01 -6.01 -3.63
C ALA A 86 -13.48 -7.45 -3.38
N PHE A 87 -12.74 -8.45 -3.89
CA PHE A 87 -13.02 -9.87 -3.63
C PHE A 87 -12.91 -10.20 -2.14
N PHE A 88 -11.83 -9.77 -1.49
CA PHE A 88 -11.67 -9.96 -0.04
C PHE A 88 -12.70 -9.16 0.77
N GLY A 89 -12.96 -7.91 0.39
CA GLY A 89 -13.94 -7.05 1.06
C GLY A 89 -15.37 -7.57 0.93
N GLY A 90 -15.73 -8.14 -0.21
CA GLY A 90 -17.06 -8.71 -0.44
C GLY A 90 -17.40 -9.96 0.39
N HIS A 91 -16.39 -10.64 0.94
CA HIS A 91 -16.58 -11.79 1.85
C HIS A 91 -16.77 -11.37 3.31
N VAL A 92 -16.63 -10.08 3.61
CA VAL A 92 -16.87 -9.54 4.97
C VAL A 92 -18.36 -9.33 5.14
N SER A 93 -19.03 -10.30 5.79
CA SER A 93 -20.43 -10.15 6.18
C SER A 93 -20.52 -9.17 7.36
N ALA A 94 -21.37 -8.15 7.23
CA ALA A 94 -21.65 -7.19 8.31
C ALA A 94 -22.13 -7.85 9.61
N ASP A 95 -22.66 -9.08 9.52
CA ASP A 95 -23.17 -9.86 10.65
C ASP A 95 -22.08 -10.52 11.51
N LYS A 96 -20.80 -10.52 11.04
CA LYS A 96 -19.69 -11.14 11.76
C LYS A 96 -18.60 -10.12 12.11
N ILE A 97 -18.91 -9.25 13.05
CA ILE A 97 -17.98 -8.24 13.59
C ILE A 97 -16.72 -8.89 14.17
N GLU A 98 -16.83 -10.12 14.68
CA GLU A 98 -15.70 -10.89 15.24
C GLU A 98 -14.57 -11.16 14.24
N GLY A 99 -14.85 -11.19 12.94
CA GLY A 99 -13.86 -11.41 11.89
C GLY A 99 -13.07 -10.15 11.47
N LEU A 100 -13.53 -8.95 11.82
CA LEU A 100 -12.91 -7.69 11.38
C LEU A 100 -11.45 -7.51 11.86
N PRO A 101 -11.10 -7.81 13.13
CA PRO A 101 -9.72 -7.69 13.60
C PRO A 101 -8.76 -8.60 12.84
N ALA A 102 -9.20 -9.82 12.52
CA ALA A 102 -8.40 -10.79 11.78
C ALA A 102 -8.15 -10.30 10.34
N LEU A 103 -9.16 -9.73 9.69
CA LEU A 103 -9.04 -9.17 8.35
C LEU A 103 -8.08 -7.98 8.31
N PHE A 104 -8.23 -7.01 9.22
CA PHE A 104 -7.33 -5.86 9.29
C PHE A 104 -5.90 -6.27 9.65
N THR A 105 -5.73 -7.28 10.52
CA THR A 105 -4.41 -7.84 10.85
C THR A 105 -3.77 -8.46 9.60
N THR A 106 -4.50 -9.26 8.84
CA THR A 106 -4.01 -9.87 7.60
C THR A 106 -3.57 -8.80 6.58
N MET A 107 -4.38 -7.76 6.38
CA MET A 107 -4.03 -6.64 5.49
C MET A 107 -2.78 -5.90 5.96
N THR A 108 -2.67 -5.62 7.25
CA THR A 108 -1.49 -4.96 7.85
C THR A 108 -0.23 -5.80 7.66
N VAL A 109 -0.29 -7.10 7.96
CA VAL A 109 0.84 -8.03 7.79
C VAL A 109 1.25 -8.09 6.33
N PHE A 110 0.31 -8.19 5.40
CA PHE A 110 0.59 -8.20 3.96
C PHE A 110 1.30 -6.93 3.51
N LEU A 111 0.85 -5.75 3.96
CA LEU A 111 1.48 -4.47 3.63
C LEU A 111 2.88 -4.35 4.22
N VAL A 112 3.07 -4.76 5.47
CA VAL A 112 4.39 -4.73 6.13
C VAL A 112 5.37 -5.66 5.43
N VAL A 113 4.95 -6.89 5.11
CA VAL A 113 5.79 -7.86 4.38
C VAL A 113 6.17 -7.31 3.01
N THR A 114 5.22 -6.75 2.27
CA THR A 114 5.49 -6.14 0.96
C THR A 114 6.44 -4.94 1.09
N ALA A 115 6.26 -4.09 2.10
CA ALA A 115 7.16 -2.97 2.37
C ALA A 115 8.59 -3.43 2.68
N VAL A 116 8.74 -4.49 3.47
CA VAL A 116 10.06 -5.09 3.78
C VAL A 116 10.71 -5.66 2.52
N ILE A 117 9.97 -6.40 1.70
CA ILE A 117 10.47 -6.93 0.42
C ILE A 117 10.94 -5.79 -0.48
N LEU A 118 10.17 -4.72 -0.60
CA LEU A 118 10.56 -3.55 -1.40
C LEU A 118 11.79 -2.83 -0.85
N LEU A 119 11.93 -2.73 0.47
CA LEU A 119 13.14 -2.18 1.10
C LEU A 119 14.39 -3.02 0.80
N LEU A 120 14.26 -4.34 0.82
CA LEU A 120 15.35 -5.26 0.47
C LEU A 120 15.72 -5.15 -1.02
N LEU A 121 14.73 -5.01 -1.89
CA LEU A 121 14.93 -4.85 -3.33
C LEU A 121 15.40 -3.43 -3.71
N ALA A 122 15.17 -2.43 -2.88
CA ALA A 122 15.56 -1.05 -3.16
C ALA A 122 17.09 -0.88 -3.31
N LYS A 123 17.88 -1.63 -2.52
CA LYS A 123 19.36 -1.60 -2.60
C LYS A 123 19.89 -2.09 -3.95
N PRO A 124 19.55 -3.31 -4.44
CA PRO A 124 20.03 -3.77 -5.75
C PRO A 124 19.54 -2.90 -6.91
N ILE A 125 18.28 -2.44 -6.86
CA ILE A 125 17.71 -1.59 -7.91
C ILE A 125 18.43 -0.23 -7.99
N SER A 126 18.73 0.39 -6.85
CA SER A 126 19.46 1.67 -6.83
C SER A 126 20.88 1.56 -7.37
N THR A 127 21.53 0.41 -7.17
CA THR A 127 22.88 0.13 -7.69
C THR A 127 22.83 -0.06 -9.21
N MET A 128 21.83 -0.77 -9.72
CA MET A 128 21.65 -0.96 -11.17
C MET A 128 21.36 0.37 -11.90
N LEU A 129 20.54 1.23 -11.29
CA LEU A 129 20.24 2.56 -11.86
C LEU A 129 21.48 3.46 -11.91
N LYS A 130 22.31 3.47 -10.88
CA LYS A 130 23.56 4.23 -10.87
C LYS A 130 24.54 3.75 -11.94
N ASN A 131 24.63 2.45 -12.15
CA ASN A 131 25.50 1.88 -13.17
C ASN A 131 25.02 2.18 -14.59
N SER A 132 23.71 2.25 -14.84
CA SER A 132 23.17 2.62 -16.15
C SER A 132 23.34 4.10 -16.46
N GLU A 133 23.21 5.00 -15.47
CA GLU A 133 23.49 6.43 -15.64
C GLU A 133 24.98 6.69 -15.95
N GLN A 134 25.89 5.94 -15.33
CA GLN A 134 27.33 6.07 -15.62
C GLN A 134 27.69 5.56 -17.03
N ALA A 135 27.01 4.56 -17.52
CA ALA A 135 27.24 4.03 -18.88
C ALA A 135 26.77 5.02 -19.97
N ASP A 136 25.69 5.76 -19.74
CA ASP A 136 25.16 6.77 -20.66
C ASP A 136 26.04 8.06 -20.74
N HIS A 137 26.85 8.31 -19.72
CA HIS A 137 27.77 9.47 -19.70
C HIS A 137 29.12 9.18 -20.36
N VAL A 138 29.43 7.94 -20.73
CA VAL A 138 30.71 7.51 -21.35
C VAL A 138 30.54 7.21 -22.86
N SER A 139 29.33 7.17 -23.36
CA SER A 139 29.00 7.03 -24.81
C SER A 139 28.65 8.36 -25.43
#